data_7a596ad402aaab671c617b44c6f27d49
#
_entry.id   7a596ad402aaab671c617b44c6f27d49
#
_cell.length_a   1.000
_cell.length_b   1.000
_cell.length_c   1.000
_cell.angle_alpha   90.00
_cell.angle_beta   90.00
_cell.angle_gamma   90.00
#
_symmetry.space_group_name_H-M   'P 1'
#
loop_
_entity.id
_entity.type
_entity.pdbx_description
1 polymer ?
#
loop_
_entity_poly.entity_id
_entity_poly.type
_entity_poly.pdbx_seq_one_letter_code
_entity_poly.pdbx_strand_id
1 'polypeptide(L)'
;YVHTFRRPVKFEGTTYKTLTFYWDRLTGADMISIENEMQDMNEYALSPEMSASFLAKMAAKAAGVGSDFIEALPVPDFTKIRNEARSFLVSTGY
;
A
#
# COMPACT_ATOMS: atom_id res chain seq x y z
N TYR A 1 4.74 -10.92 2.53
CA TYR A 1 4.24 -11.08 1.15
C TYR A 1 5.23 -10.53 0.14
N VAL A 2 5.58 -11.33 -0.83
CA VAL A 2 6.44 -10.92 -1.94
C VAL A 2 5.60 -10.86 -3.20
N HIS A 3 5.49 -9.66 -3.77
CA HIS A 3 4.78 -9.46 -5.03
C HIS A 3 5.77 -9.51 -6.19
N THR A 4 5.50 -10.37 -7.17
CA THR A 4 6.28 -10.42 -8.41
C THR A 4 5.53 -9.65 -9.47
N PHE A 5 6.16 -8.60 -10.02
CA PHE A 5 5.54 -7.80 -11.07
C PHE A 5 5.39 -8.59 -12.36
N ARG A 6 4.31 -8.37 -13.07
CA ARG A 6 4.07 -9.00 -14.38
C ARG A 6 5.17 -8.64 -15.38
N ARG A 7 5.63 -7.38 -15.31
CA ARG A 7 6.79 -6.89 -16.07
C ARG A 7 7.63 -6.06 -15.11
N PRO A 8 8.97 -6.08 -15.25
CA PRO A 8 9.81 -5.25 -14.39
C PRO A 8 9.36 -3.79 -14.42
N VAL A 9 9.31 -3.17 -13.26
CA VAL A 9 8.88 -1.77 -13.10
C VAL A 9 10.10 -0.91 -12.84
N LYS A 10 10.25 0.15 -13.63
CA LYS A 10 11.33 1.12 -13.41
C LYS A 10 10.75 2.35 -12.69
N PHE A 11 11.31 2.67 -11.54
CA PHE A 11 10.88 3.82 -10.76
C PHE A 11 12.12 4.52 -10.19
N GLU A 12 12.24 5.80 -10.45
CA GLU A 12 13.36 6.65 -10.00
C GLU A 12 14.74 6.02 -10.30
N GLY A 13 14.89 5.48 -11.51
CA GLY A 13 16.16 4.92 -11.96
C GLY A 13 16.44 3.50 -11.48
N THR A 14 15.60 2.92 -10.65
CA THR A 14 15.74 1.54 -10.16
C THR A 14 14.70 0.65 -10.81
N THR A 15 15.14 -0.53 -11.27
CA THR A 15 14.24 -1.53 -11.85
C THR A 15 13.87 -2.56 -10.79
N TYR A 16 12.56 -2.76 -10.60
CA TYR A 16 12.01 -3.70 -9.63
C TYR A 16 11.37 -4.88 -10.35
N LYS A 17 11.77 -6.08 -10.01
CA LYS A 17 11.12 -7.32 -10.45
C LYS A 17 10.13 -7.81 -9.40
N THR A 18 10.45 -7.58 -8.14
CA THR A 18 9.64 -7.96 -6.98
C THR A 18 9.63 -6.82 -5.97
N LEU A 19 8.65 -6.86 -5.08
CA LEU A 19 8.59 -5.93 -3.95
C LEU A 19 8.06 -6.71 -2.74
N THR A 20 8.76 -6.61 -1.62
CA THR A 20 8.38 -7.32 -0.39
C THR A 20 7.63 -6.39 0.54
N PHE A 21 6.50 -6.88 1.05
CA PHE A 21 5.63 -6.14 1.96
C PHE A 21 5.68 -6.80 3.33
N TYR A 22 6.07 -6.04 4.34
CA TYR A 22 6.21 -6.50 5.72
C TYR A 22 5.02 -6.01 6.55
N TRP A 23 3.85 -6.60 6.31
CA TRP A 23 2.62 -6.19 7.00
C TRP A 23 2.77 -6.21 8.51
N ASP A 24 3.48 -7.21 9.05
CA ASP A 24 3.66 -7.40 10.49
C ASP A 24 4.46 -6.28 11.16
N ARG A 25 5.17 -5.47 10.39
CA ARG A 25 5.94 -4.35 10.91
C ARG A 25 5.13 -3.07 11.07
N LEU A 26 3.92 -3.06 10.54
CA LEU A 26 3.04 -1.90 10.67
C LEU A 26 2.55 -1.76 12.10
N THR A 27 2.49 -0.52 12.58
CA THR A 27 2.06 -0.18 13.93
C THR A 27 0.83 0.71 13.90
N GLY A 28 0.21 0.92 15.07
CA GLY A 28 -0.88 1.88 15.19
C GLY A 28 -0.46 3.29 14.79
N ALA A 29 0.79 3.67 15.10
CA ALA A 29 1.33 4.98 14.69
C ALA A 29 1.37 5.12 13.18
N ASP A 30 1.70 4.05 12.46
CA ASP A 30 1.67 4.05 10.98
C ASP A 30 0.26 4.30 10.46
N MET A 31 -0.74 3.67 11.07
CA MET A 31 -2.14 3.81 10.66
C MET A 31 -2.63 5.24 10.91
N ILE A 32 -2.29 5.83 12.05
CA ILE A 32 -2.63 7.21 12.37
C ILE A 32 -1.95 8.17 11.40
N SER A 33 -0.70 7.93 11.07
CA SER A 33 0.05 8.71 10.10
C SER A 33 -0.64 8.72 8.73
N ILE A 34 -1.16 7.57 8.29
CA ILE A 34 -1.90 7.45 7.03
C ILE A 34 -3.18 8.28 7.08
N GLU A 35 -3.93 8.19 8.17
CA GLU A 35 -5.16 8.96 8.34
C GLU A 35 -4.89 10.46 8.30
N ASN A 36 -3.85 10.93 8.98
CA ASN A 36 -3.47 12.34 8.98
C ASN A 36 -3.05 12.80 7.57
N GLU A 37 -2.31 11.99 6.86
CA GLU A 37 -1.90 12.27 5.49
C GLU A 37 -3.10 12.42 4.56
N MET A 38 -4.09 11.54 4.71
CA MET A 38 -5.32 11.61 3.92
C MET A 38 -6.15 12.85 4.25
N GLN A 39 -6.23 13.24 5.52
CA GLN A 39 -6.92 14.47 5.92
C GLN A 39 -6.25 15.71 5.32
N ASP A 40 -4.92 15.77 5.35
CA ASP A 40 -4.17 16.88 4.76
C ASP A 40 -4.41 17.03 3.27
N MET A 41 -4.73 15.92 2.59
CA MET A 41 -5.05 15.89 1.17
C MET A 41 -6.55 15.97 0.89
N ASN A 42 -7.37 16.24 1.92
CA ASN A 42 -8.84 16.23 1.83
C ASN A 42 -9.40 14.89 1.36
N GLU A 43 -8.72 13.81 1.67
CA GLU A 43 -9.19 12.47 1.39
C GLU A 43 -9.76 11.87 2.68
N TYR A 44 -10.90 11.19 2.59
CA TYR A 44 -11.55 10.58 3.75
C TYR A 44 -11.86 9.12 3.45
N ALA A 45 -11.59 8.26 4.43
CA ALA A 45 -11.96 6.86 4.37
C ALA A 45 -13.01 6.57 5.44
N LEU A 46 -14.26 6.38 5.04
CA LEU A 46 -15.32 5.95 5.95
C LEU A 46 -15.05 4.54 6.45
N SER A 47 -14.45 3.72 5.59
CA SER A 47 -14.10 2.35 5.86
C SER A 47 -12.72 2.10 5.26
N PRO A 48 -11.64 2.16 6.07
CA PRO A 48 -10.26 2.04 5.55
C PRO A 48 -10.03 0.81 4.69
N GLU A 49 -10.62 -0.34 5.05
CA GLU A 49 -10.47 -1.59 4.30
C GLU A 49 -11.10 -1.53 2.91
N MET A 50 -11.93 -0.52 2.64
CA MET A 50 -12.57 -0.31 1.33
C MET A 50 -11.93 0.83 0.54
N SER A 51 -11.02 1.57 1.16
CA SER A 51 -10.37 2.72 0.52
C SER A 51 -9.11 2.30 -0.22
N ALA A 52 -9.11 2.45 -1.55
CA ALA A 52 -7.92 2.18 -2.34
C ALA A 52 -6.75 3.10 -1.95
N SER A 53 -7.04 4.35 -1.63
CA SER A 53 -6.03 5.32 -1.22
C SER A 53 -5.39 4.94 0.12
N PHE A 54 -6.20 4.55 1.11
CA PHE A 54 -5.70 4.09 2.39
C PHE A 54 -4.83 2.83 2.23
N LEU A 55 -5.33 1.85 1.49
CA LEU A 55 -4.63 0.59 1.27
C LEU A 55 -3.32 0.77 0.51
N ALA A 56 -3.28 1.69 -0.47
CA ALA A 56 -2.06 2.01 -1.19
C ALA A 56 -1.00 2.63 -0.27
N LYS A 57 -1.40 3.55 0.60
CA LYS A 57 -0.49 4.17 1.57
C LYS A 57 0.01 3.16 2.59
N MET A 58 -0.86 2.27 3.03
CA MET A 58 -0.49 1.18 3.93
C MET A 58 0.53 0.24 3.28
N ALA A 59 0.29 -0.14 2.03
CA ALA A 59 1.21 -0.99 1.28
C ALA A 59 2.58 -0.32 1.10
N ALA A 60 2.59 0.97 0.79
CA ALA A 60 3.83 1.73 0.65
C ALA A 60 4.67 1.69 1.93
N LYS A 61 4.04 1.89 3.09
CA LYS A 61 4.74 1.81 4.38
C LYS A 61 5.27 0.40 4.65
N ALA A 62 4.48 -0.62 4.33
CA ALA A 62 4.89 -2.01 4.53
C ALA A 62 6.09 -2.40 3.67
N ALA A 63 6.20 -1.82 2.49
CA ALA A 63 7.30 -2.09 1.56
C ALA A 63 8.47 -1.11 1.71
N GLY A 64 8.30 -0.04 2.47
CA GLY A 64 9.34 0.97 2.65
C GLY A 64 9.56 1.84 1.42
N VAL A 65 8.51 2.06 0.63
CA VAL A 65 8.54 2.92 -0.56
C VAL A 65 7.54 4.05 -0.41
N GLY A 66 7.59 5.03 -1.28
CA GLY A 66 6.59 6.11 -1.30
C GLY A 66 5.26 5.63 -1.88
N SER A 67 4.16 6.26 -1.48
CA SER A 67 2.84 5.92 -2.02
C SER A 67 2.73 6.21 -3.52
N ASP A 68 3.51 7.16 -4.02
CA ASP A 68 3.58 7.47 -5.45
C ASP A 68 4.09 6.27 -6.26
N PHE A 69 4.99 5.47 -5.71
CA PHE A 69 5.44 4.23 -6.34
C PHE A 69 4.26 3.27 -6.54
N ILE A 70 3.49 3.05 -5.48
CA ILE A 70 2.35 2.13 -5.52
C ILE A 70 1.28 2.64 -6.48
N GLU A 71 0.99 3.94 -6.46
CA GLU A 71 -0.03 4.54 -7.31
C GLU A 71 0.35 4.54 -8.79
N ALA A 72 1.64 4.49 -9.10
CA ALA A 72 2.13 4.46 -10.48
C ALA A 72 2.14 3.04 -11.09
N LEU A 73 1.83 2.01 -10.31
CA LEU A 73 1.86 0.63 -10.79
C LEU A 73 0.73 0.35 -11.78
N PRO A 74 0.95 -0.57 -12.74
CA PRO A 74 -0.13 -1.06 -13.59
C PRO A 74 -1.29 -1.61 -12.77
N VAL A 75 -2.51 -1.46 -13.27
CA VAL A 75 -3.73 -1.87 -12.54
C VAL A 75 -3.68 -3.31 -12.03
N PRO A 76 -3.23 -4.32 -12.82
CA PRO A 76 -3.20 -5.69 -12.31
C PRO A 76 -2.31 -5.85 -11.06
N ASP A 77 -1.15 -5.20 -11.05
CA ASP A 77 -0.23 -5.24 -9.91
C ASP A 77 -0.81 -4.46 -8.73
N PHE A 78 -1.31 -3.26 -8.98
CA PHE A 78 -1.93 -2.43 -7.97
C PHE A 78 -3.10 -3.16 -7.27
N THR A 79 -3.98 -3.78 -8.06
CA THR A 79 -5.15 -4.49 -7.54
C THR A 79 -4.75 -5.65 -6.65
N LYS A 80 -3.74 -6.41 -7.05
CA LYS A 80 -3.27 -7.54 -6.25
C LYS A 80 -2.66 -7.09 -4.93
N ILE A 81 -1.83 -6.05 -4.97
CA ILE A 81 -1.21 -5.49 -3.76
C ILE A 81 -2.29 -4.92 -2.83
N ARG A 82 -3.25 -4.18 -3.37
CA ARG A 82 -4.37 -3.62 -2.61
C ARG A 82 -5.16 -4.74 -1.91
N ASN A 83 -5.44 -5.82 -2.62
CA ASN A 83 -6.19 -6.94 -2.06
C ASN A 83 -5.41 -7.64 -0.94
N GLU A 84 -4.10 -7.76 -1.06
CA GLU A 84 -3.26 -8.31 0.00
C GLU A 84 -3.26 -7.40 1.25
N ALA A 85 -3.15 -6.09 1.04
CA ALA A 85 -3.23 -5.12 2.14
C ALA A 85 -4.58 -5.21 2.85
N ARG A 86 -5.66 -5.30 2.08
CA ARG A 86 -7.02 -5.43 2.62
C ARG A 86 -7.17 -6.73 3.41
N SER A 87 -6.68 -7.83 2.87
CA SER A 87 -6.74 -9.13 3.56
C SER A 87 -6.04 -9.08 4.90
N PHE A 88 -4.87 -8.47 4.96
CA PHE A 88 -4.15 -8.31 6.22
C PHE A 88 -4.97 -7.47 7.22
N LEU A 89 -5.47 -6.32 6.76
CA LEU A 89 -6.21 -5.41 7.62
C LEU A 89 -7.47 -6.06 8.21
N VAL A 90 -8.22 -6.77 7.37
CA VAL A 90 -9.43 -7.48 7.79
C VAL A 90 -9.08 -8.64 8.74
N SER A 91 -8.00 -9.36 8.47
CA SER A 91 -7.59 -10.51 9.31
C SER A 91 -7.14 -10.09 10.69
N THR A 92 -6.73 -8.85 10.90
CA THR A 92 -6.34 -8.34 12.22
C THR A 92 -7.51 -7.81 13.04
N GLY A 93 -8.74 -7.99 12.57
CA GLY A 93 -9.95 -7.61 13.28
C GLY A 93 -10.43 -6.19 13.07
N TYR A 94 -9.93 -5.55 12.04
CA TYR A 94 -10.31 -4.17 11.71
C TYR A 94 -11.76 -4.09 11.23
#